data_c1c5dd98e8d1b92fe381cbb71ce2cf91
#
_entry.id   c1c5dd98e8d1b92fe381cbb71ce2cf91
#
_cell.length_a   1.000
_cell.length_b   1.000
_cell.length_c   1.000
_cell.angle_alpha   90.00
_cell.angle_beta   90.00
_cell.angle_gamma   90.00
#
_symmetry.space_group_name_H-M   'P 1'
#
loop_
_entity.id
_entity.type
_entity.pdbx_description
1 polymer ?
#
loop_
_entity_poly.entity_id
_entity_poly.type
_entity_poly.pdbx_seq_one_letter_code
_entity_poly.pdbx_strand_id
1 'polypeptide(L)'
;MRLFIIVLISFSLISCGGSSSDDEVITRPIPLVSFAIADAPADSVTSVNVTFSSITLKSASDDDDDQSGINIPILDDGGNPTTQTIDVMDYQNGEELIIIENFELAAGDYSNLILNTSGCPQNPNGSDEFCWVIDNDTRKPLKTPSNKLKLGSFSVSGDEQQIYTIEFNLRSSLTSTAGGSAFNLKPHGIRIVDSTEVGTLQGSVDVNLLSAGEDCESNFLENTDHGKVVYLYQGEMVEGVVFVDEFDPDEAENARPESAVKPYGSDTLSFDVDTNSYVYSFSHLPIGNYTVAFSCSAVGDSADEYDEYDDIVIANPELQIHVVTIVKGIDLIQNFTE
;
A
#
# COMPACT_ATOMS: atom_id res chain seq x y z
N MET A 1 -3.30 -27.49 -96.42
CA MET A 1 -2.42 -26.84 -95.44
C MET A 1 -2.62 -27.58 -94.13
N ARG A 2 -1.63 -28.33 -93.76
CA ARG A 2 -1.75 -29.39 -92.73
C ARG A 2 -1.39 -28.86 -91.36
N LEU A 3 -2.29 -29.06 -90.38
CA LEU A 3 -2.16 -28.74 -88.97
C LEU A 3 -1.44 -29.88 -88.27
N PHE A 4 -0.33 -29.60 -87.57
CA PHE A 4 0.36 -30.56 -86.72
C PHE A 4 0.02 -30.19 -85.23
N ILE A 5 -0.63 -31.12 -84.53
CA ILE A 5 -0.87 -31.04 -83.11
C ILE A 5 0.24 -31.78 -82.41
N ILE A 6 0.97 -31.02 -81.57
CA ILE A 6 1.99 -31.63 -80.67
C ILE A 6 1.33 -31.68 -79.26
N VAL A 7 1.13 -32.91 -78.79
CA VAL A 7 0.67 -33.17 -77.42
C VAL A 7 1.91 -33.25 -76.51
N LEU A 8 2.03 -32.29 -75.58
CA LEU A 8 2.99 -32.30 -74.51
C LEU A 8 2.38 -32.99 -73.25
N ILE A 9 2.91 -34.14 -72.91
CA ILE A 9 2.60 -34.84 -71.65
C ILE A 9 3.44 -34.26 -70.56
N SER A 10 2.80 -33.55 -69.64
CA SER A 10 3.46 -33.01 -68.42
C SER A 10 3.46 -34.08 -67.33
N PHE A 11 4.63 -34.49 -66.93
CA PHE A 11 4.85 -35.37 -65.77
C PHE A 11 4.82 -34.50 -64.51
N SER A 12 3.79 -34.65 -63.70
CA SER A 12 3.72 -34.00 -62.39
C SER A 12 4.49 -34.86 -61.35
N LEU A 13 5.62 -34.35 -60.92
CA LEU A 13 6.33 -34.87 -59.74
C LEU A 13 5.60 -34.38 -58.48
N ILE A 14 4.95 -35.29 -57.75
CA ILE A 14 4.43 -35.00 -56.41
C ILE A 14 5.64 -35.05 -55.46
N SER A 15 6.16 -33.88 -55.12
CA SER A 15 7.12 -33.71 -54.03
C SER A 15 6.33 -33.74 -52.71
N CYS A 16 6.54 -34.78 -51.93
CA CYS A 16 6.07 -34.87 -50.53
C CYS A 16 7.06 -33.98 -49.70
N GLY A 17 6.72 -32.68 -49.60
CA GLY A 17 7.40 -31.78 -48.68
C GLY A 17 6.87 -32.04 -47.28
N GLY A 18 7.70 -32.65 -46.42
CA GLY A 18 7.44 -32.69 -44.97
C GLY A 18 7.42 -31.26 -44.46
N SER A 19 6.26 -30.81 -43.95
CA SER A 19 6.20 -29.59 -43.14
C SER A 19 6.86 -29.89 -41.83
N SER A 20 8.12 -29.47 -41.67
CA SER A 20 8.69 -29.17 -40.39
C SER A 20 7.87 -27.97 -39.87
N SER A 21 6.96 -28.20 -38.92
CA SER A 21 6.49 -27.14 -38.06
C SER A 21 7.71 -26.67 -37.26
N ASP A 22 8.35 -25.64 -37.73
CA ASP A 22 9.18 -24.81 -36.87
C ASP A 22 8.17 -24.17 -35.89
N ASP A 23 7.96 -24.84 -34.74
CA ASP A 23 7.44 -24.17 -33.58
C ASP A 23 8.45 -23.07 -33.22
N GLU A 24 8.21 -21.87 -33.73
CA GLU A 24 8.87 -20.69 -33.19
C GLU A 24 8.50 -20.67 -31.69
N VAL A 25 9.47 -21.07 -30.87
CA VAL A 25 9.40 -20.85 -29.43
C VAL A 25 9.43 -19.35 -29.28
N ILE A 26 8.25 -18.74 -29.19
CA ILE A 26 8.10 -17.32 -28.80
C ILE A 26 8.59 -17.24 -27.36
N THR A 27 9.87 -17.01 -27.18
CA THR A 27 10.42 -16.65 -25.88
C THR A 27 9.90 -15.26 -25.55
N ARG A 28 8.85 -15.20 -24.72
CA ARG A 28 8.44 -13.91 -24.15
C ARG A 28 9.59 -13.37 -23.30
N PRO A 29 9.91 -12.09 -23.40
CA PRO A 29 10.91 -11.49 -22.51
C PRO A 29 10.46 -11.67 -21.05
N ILE A 30 11.41 -11.92 -20.17
CA ILE A 30 11.14 -11.94 -18.72
C ILE A 30 10.87 -10.49 -18.32
N PRO A 31 9.75 -10.19 -17.66
CA PRO A 31 9.44 -8.83 -17.22
C PRO A 31 10.48 -8.30 -16.24
N LEU A 32 10.67 -6.98 -16.27
CA LEU A 32 11.48 -6.25 -15.29
C LEU A 32 10.56 -5.67 -14.22
N VAL A 33 10.84 -6.01 -12.99
CA VAL A 33 10.02 -5.58 -11.83
C VAL A 33 10.89 -4.74 -10.90
N SER A 34 10.34 -3.59 -10.48
CA SER A 34 10.93 -2.75 -9.44
C SER A 34 10.03 -2.75 -8.21
N PHE A 35 10.64 -2.63 -7.03
CA PHE A 35 9.91 -2.49 -5.77
C PHE A 35 10.27 -1.17 -5.12
N ALA A 36 9.24 -0.41 -4.73
CA ALA A 36 9.35 0.87 -4.07
C ALA A 36 8.69 0.84 -2.68
N ILE A 37 9.00 1.83 -1.86
CA ILE A 37 8.36 2.09 -0.56
C ILE A 37 7.71 3.46 -0.64
N ALA A 38 6.47 3.56 -0.13
CA ALA A 38 5.74 4.80 0.11
C ALA A 38 5.01 4.72 1.46
N ASP A 39 4.56 5.86 1.97
CA ASP A 39 3.86 5.95 3.25
C ASP A 39 2.60 6.80 3.15
N ALA A 40 1.61 6.47 3.99
CA ALA A 40 0.50 7.32 4.33
C ALA A 40 0.78 8.02 5.68
N PRO A 41 0.32 9.26 5.89
CA PRO A 41 0.63 10.04 7.09
C PRO A 41 0.30 9.32 8.40
N ALA A 42 1.12 9.57 9.44
CA ALA A 42 0.85 9.16 10.82
C ALA A 42 0.85 10.39 11.73
N ASP A 43 -0.12 10.44 12.66
CA ASP A 43 -0.39 11.65 13.44
C ASP A 43 0.49 11.80 14.68
N SER A 44 0.87 10.69 15.29
CA SER A 44 1.44 10.68 16.64
C SER A 44 2.96 10.67 16.67
N VAL A 45 3.62 10.47 15.52
CA VAL A 45 5.07 10.30 15.42
C VAL A 45 5.66 11.21 14.36
N THR A 46 6.94 11.57 14.51
CA THR A 46 7.64 12.46 13.58
C THR A 46 8.66 11.73 12.71
N SER A 47 8.91 10.44 12.95
CA SER A 47 9.86 9.63 12.19
C SER A 47 9.64 8.16 12.49
N VAL A 48 9.62 7.31 11.45
CA VAL A 48 9.51 5.85 11.57
C VAL A 48 10.62 5.19 10.76
N ASN A 49 11.70 4.82 11.43
CA ASN A 49 12.88 4.28 10.79
C ASN A 49 12.87 2.75 10.80
N VAL A 50 12.87 2.17 9.61
CA VAL A 50 12.90 0.72 9.40
C VAL A 50 14.13 0.34 8.61
N THR A 51 14.84 -0.70 9.05
CA THR A 51 16.00 -1.24 8.34
C THR A 51 15.61 -2.47 7.57
N PHE A 52 15.75 -2.44 6.25
CA PHE A 52 15.44 -3.52 5.34
C PHE A 52 16.71 -4.22 4.85
N SER A 53 16.62 -5.53 4.59
CA SER A 53 17.73 -6.35 4.09
C SER A 53 17.44 -7.00 2.75
N SER A 54 16.20 -7.41 2.51
CA SER A 54 15.80 -8.10 1.26
C SER A 54 14.29 -8.18 1.11
N ILE A 55 13.83 -8.55 -0.08
CA ILE A 55 12.48 -9.02 -0.33
C ILE A 55 12.54 -10.52 -0.62
N THR A 56 11.61 -11.29 -0.05
CA THR A 56 11.40 -12.69 -0.41
C THR A 56 10.04 -12.84 -1.07
N LEU A 57 10.01 -13.41 -2.28
CA LEU A 57 8.82 -13.68 -3.06
C LEU A 57 8.51 -15.17 -3.01
N LYS A 58 7.27 -15.52 -2.69
CA LYS A 58 6.79 -16.89 -2.68
C LYS A 58 5.78 -17.14 -3.78
N SER A 59 5.94 -18.23 -4.52
CA SER A 59 4.92 -18.72 -5.44
C SER A 59 3.93 -19.64 -4.72
N ALA A 60 2.80 -19.95 -5.37
CA ALA A 60 1.79 -20.86 -4.80
C ALA A 60 2.29 -22.29 -4.60
N SER A 61 3.42 -22.67 -5.22
CA SER A 61 4.07 -23.98 -5.11
C SER A 61 5.14 -24.05 -4.02
N ASP A 62 5.50 -22.92 -3.42
CA ASP A 62 6.52 -22.89 -2.38
C ASP A 62 5.92 -23.33 -1.04
N ASP A 63 6.70 -24.12 -0.29
CA ASP A 63 6.32 -24.52 1.05
C ASP A 63 6.20 -23.29 1.97
N ASP A 64 5.38 -23.39 3.01
CA ASP A 64 5.24 -22.33 4.04
C ASP A 64 6.50 -22.11 4.87
N ASP A 65 7.56 -22.89 4.60
CA ASP A 65 8.80 -22.69 5.28
C ASP A 65 9.46 -21.36 4.85
N ASP A 66 10.07 -20.68 5.81
CA ASP A 66 10.67 -19.36 5.62
C ASP A 66 11.90 -19.34 4.69
N GLN A 67 12.37 -20.48 4.21
CA GLN A 67 13.57 -20.61 3.36
C GLN A 67 13.25 -20.88 1.91
N SER A 68 11.97 -21.19 1.58
CA SER A 68 11.54 -21.35 0.19
C SER A 68 11.26 -19.98 -0.45
N GLY A 69 11.37 -19.88 -1.77
CA GLY A 69 11.07 -18.68 -2.54
C GLY A 69 12.31 -17.94 -3.08
N ILE A 70 12.06 -16.86 -3.83
CA ILE A 70 13.10 -16.02 -4.44
C ILE A 70 13.47 -14.93 -3.43
N ASN A 71 14.71 -14.94 -2.95
CA ASN A 71 15.23 -13.87 -2.09
C ASN A 71 16.00 -12.84 -2.91
N ILE A 72 15.59 -11.59 -2.86
CA ILE A 72 16.19 -10.45 -3.58
C ILE A 72 16.81 -9.53 -2.52
N PRO A 73 18.15 -9.52 -2.37
CA PRO A 73 18.82 -8.67 -1.40
C PRO A 73 18.79 -7.20 -1.81
N ILE A 74 18.77 -6.29 -0.85
CA ILE A 74 19.12 -4.90 -1.08
C ILE A 74 20.63 -4.83 -1.32
N LEU A 75 21.07 -4.08 -2.33
CA LEU A 75 22.45 -3.98 -2.74
C LEU A 75 23.01 -2.59 -2.49
N ASP A 76 24.28 -2.51 -2.13
CA ASP A 76 25.04 -1.27 -2.13
C ASP A 76 25.45 -0.84 -3.56
N ASP A 77 26.06 0.33 -3.70
CA ASP A 77 26.55 0.86 -4.99
C ASP A 77 27.60 -0.06 -5.64
N GLY A 78 28.19 -0.97 -4.89
CA GLY A 78 29.14 -1.97 -5.36
C GLY A 78 28.49 -3.28 -5.79
N GLY A 79 27.17 -3.42 -5.63
CA GLY A 79 26.40 -4.63 -5.93
C GLY A 79 26.53 -5.71 -4.87
N ASN A 80 26.96 -5.38 -3.64
CA ASN A 80 27.02 -6.33 -2.53
C ASN A 80 25.77 -6.25 -1.67
N PRO A 81 25.27 -7.39 -1.12
CA PRO A 81 24.17 -7.39 -0.17
C PRO A 81 24.45 -6.49 1.04
N THR A 82 23.50 -5.62 1.32
CA THR A 82 23.57 -4.66 2.44
C THR A 82 22.23 -4.52 3.13
N THR A 83 22.17 -3.66 4.14
CA THR A 83 20.92 -3.20 4.76
C THR A 83 20.76 -1.70 4.51
N GLN A 84 19.51 -1.26 4.35
CA GLN A 84 19.18 0.15 4.19
C GLN A 84 18.19 0.56 5.28
N THR A 85 18.50 1.59 6.03
CA THR A 85 17.57 2.21 6.97
C THR A 85 16.88 3.37 6.28
N ILE A 86 15.55 3.37 6.34
CA ILE A 86 14.69 4.32 5.67
C ILE A 86 13.75 4.90 6.72
N ASP A 87 13.63 6.23 6.77
CA ASP A 87 12.48 6.86 7.41
C ASP A 87 11.31 6.81 6.42
N VAL A 88 10.33 5.96 6.70
CA VAL A 88 9.22 5.77 5.77
C VAL A 88 8.37 7.04 5.66
N MET A 89 8.34 7.89 6.68
CA MET A 89 7.61 9.14 6.68
C MET A 89 8.18 10.21 5.70
N ASP A 90 9.39 10.02 5.18
CA ASP A 90 9.95 10.88 4.14
C ASP A 90 9.27 10.68 2.77
N TYR A 91 8.47 9.61 2.59
CA TYR A 91 7.88 9.20 1.31
C TYR A 91 6.35 9.26 1.32
N GLN A 92 5.81 10.39 1.78
CA GLN A 92 4.37 10.70 1.81
C GLN A 92 3.92 11.46 0.56
N ASN A 93 2.60 11.65 0.41
CA ASN A 93 2.01 12.47 -0.66
C ASN A 93 2.39 12.04 -2.09
N GLY A 94 2.58 10.72 -2.30
CA GLY A 94 2.94 10.16 -3.59
C GLY A 94 4.42 10.10 -3.89
N GLU A 95 5.28 10.56 -2.98
CA GLU A 95 6.71 10.30 -3.06
C GLU A 95 7.00 8.82 -2.79
N GLU A 96 7.98 8.25 -3.50
CA GLU A 96 8.35 6.85 -3.33
C GLU A 96 9.86 6.65 -3.42
N LEU A 97 10.38 5.64 -2.74
CA LEU A 97 11.77 5.22 -2.81
C LEU A 97 11.87 3.84 -3.47
N ILE A 98 12.51 3.74 -4.61
CA ILE A 98 12.83 2.45 -5.23
C ILE A 98 13.94 1.78 -4.42
N ILE A 99 13.65 0.60 -3.88
CA ILE A 99 14.61 -0.21 -3.09
C ILE A 99 15.19 -1.38 -3.88
N ILE A 100 14.50 -1.84 -4.92
CA ILE A 100 14.95 -2.85 -5.88
C ILE A 100 14.54 -2.38 -7.27
N GLU A 101 15.51 -2.28 -8.19
CA GLU A 101 15.30 -1.76 -9.52
C GLU A 101 15.51 -2.85 -10.59
N ASN A 102 14.57 -2.94 -11.54
CA ASN A 102 14.71 -3.75 -12.76
C ASN A 102 15.12 -5.21 -12.52
N PHE A 103 14.54 -5.86 -11.52
CA PHE A 103 14.77 -7.29 -11.27
C PHE A 103 14.00 -8.14 -12.29
N GLU A 104 14.69 -9.10 -12.92
CA GLU A 104 14.06 -10.07 -13.84
C GLU A 104 13.20 -11.05 -13.03
N LEU A 105 11.89 -10.95 -13.14
CA LEU A 105 10.94 -11.77 -12.42
C LEU A 105 9.97 -12.45 -13.38
N ALA A 106 9.81 -13.77 -13.27
CA ALA A 106 8.90 -14.51 -14.15
C ALA A 106 7.45 -14.04 -13.98
N ALA A 107 6.72 -13.93 -15.10
CA ALA A 107 5.30 -13.66 -15.06
C ALA A 107 4.54 -14.77 -14.34
N GLY A 108 3.53 -14.41 -13.53
CA GLY A 108 2.71 -15.34 -12.76
C GLY A 108 2.26 -14.78 -11.43
N ASP A 109 1.58 -15.63 -10.66
CA ASP A 109 1.03 -15.27 -9.36
C ASP A 109 2.01 -15.64 -8.25
N TYR A 110 2.25 -14.67 -7.37
CA TYR A 110 3.05 -14.81 -6.17
C TYR A 110 2.13 -14.81 -4.96
N SER A 111 2.22 -15.82 -4.13
CA SER A 111 1.33 -16.00 -2.97
C SER A 111 1.68 -15.06 -1.82
N ASN A 112 2.93 -14.61 -1.75
CA ASN A 112 3.37 -13.69 -0.70
C ASN A 112 4.61 -12.90 -1.11
N LEU A 113 4.61 -11.60 -0.78
CA LEU A 113 5.80 -10.78 -0.68
C LEU A 113 6.14 -10.62 0.80
N ILE A 114 7.37 -10.95 1.16
CA ILE A 114 7.89 -10.80 2.53
C ILE A 114 8.99 -9.75 2.50
N LEU A 115 8.77 -8.62 3.14
CA LEU A 115 9.79 -7.61 3.34
C LEU A 115 10.60 -7.97 4.58
N ASN A 116 11.87 -8.34 4.39
CA ASN A 116 12.75 -8.75 5.47
C ASN A 116 13.38 -7.53 6.13
N THR A 117 13.17 -7.37 7.43
CA THR A 117 13.78 -6.32 8.24
C THR A 117 15.01 -6.86 8.97
N SER A 118 15.89 -5.97 9.40
CA SER A 118 17.11 -6.32 10.11
C SER A 118 17.30 -5.41 11.32
N GLY A 119 17.60 -6.01 12.49
CA GLY A 119 17.81 -5.23 13.69
C GLY A 119 16.57 -4.53 14.25
N CYS A 120 15.36 -5.01 13.90
CA CYS A 120 14.11 -4.56 14.50
C CYS A 120 13.76 -5.52 15.67
N PRO A 121 14.25 -5.28 16.88
CA PRO A 121 14.33 -6.28 17.92
C PRO A 121 12.95 -6.65 18.48
N GLN A 122 12.77 -7.93 18.78
CA GLN A 122 11.65 -8.40 19.60
C GLN A 122 11.80 -8.02 21.08
N ASN A 123 12.99 -7.53 21.49
CA ASN A 123 13.27 -7.11 22.86
C ASN A 123 13.76 -5.65 22.86
N PRO A 124 13.00 -4.70 23.45
CA PRO A 124 13.32 -3.27 23.46
C PRO A 124 14.59 -2.90 24.26
N ASN A 125 15.18 -3.84 24.99
CA ASN A 125 16.38 -3.62 25.79
C ASN A 125 17.70 -4.01 25.07
N GLY A 126 17.64 -4.32 23.76
CA GLY A 126 18.81 -4.60 22.93
C GLY A 126 19.61 -3.33 22.62
N SER A 127 20.95 -3.41 22.68
CA SER A 127 21.85 -2.27 22.46
C SER A 127 22.06 -1.88 20.99
N ASP A 128 21.57 -2.68 20.03
CA ASP A 128 21.78 -2.51 18.60
C ASP A 128 20.42 -2.34 17.87
N GLU A 129 19.74 -1.22 18.16
CA GLU A 129 18.45 -0.89 17.58
C GLU A 129 18.65 -0.20 16.24
N PHE A 130 18.40 -0.93 15.15
CA PHE A 130 18.38 -0.38 13.80
C PHE A 130 16.98 0.07 13.34
N CYS A 131 15.93 -0.17 14.13
CA CYS A 131 14.58 0.28 13.87
C CYS A 131 14.06 1.08 15.07
N TRP A 132 13.54 2.28 14.79
CA TRP A 132 13.04 3.18 15.83
C TRP A 132 11.97 4.13 15.32
N VAL A 133 11.25 4.68 16.27
CA VAL A 133 10.27 5.75 16.06
C VAL A 133 10.72 6.97 16.86
N ILE A 134 10.47 8.18 16.35
CA ILE A 134 10.56 9.41 17.12
C ILE A 134 9.14 9.81 17.51
N ASP A 135 8.86 9.71 18.80
CA ASP A 135 7.59 10.09 19.39
C ASP A 135 7.83 11.13 20.50
N ASN A 136 7.20 12.31 20.39
CA ASN A 136 7.42 13.45 21.27
C ASN A 136 8.92 13.74 21.51
N ASP A 137 9.69 13.89 20.43
CA ASP A 137 11.14 14.11 20.42
C ASP A 137 11.97 13.00 21.13
N THR A 138 11.34 11.87 21.45
CA THR A 138 11.99 10.75 22.12
C THR A 138 12.12 9.57 21.17
N ARG A 139 13.35 9.04 21.05
CA ARG A 139 13.60 7.82 20.28
C ARG A 139 13.11 6.59 21.06
N LYS A 140 12.21 5.84 20.44
CA LYS A 140 11.64 4.61 21.00
C LYS A 140 11.92 3.42 20.09
N PRO A 141 12.11 2.21 20.64
CA PRO A 141 12.36 1.01 19.82
C PRO A 141 11.15 0.66 18.95
N LEU A 142 11.41 0.23 17.72
CA LEU A 142 10.42 -0.30 16.79
C LEU A 142 10.68 -1.80 16.58
N LYS A 143 9.63 -2.61 16.67
CA LYS A 143 9.69 -4.06 16.46
C LYS A 143 8.91 -4.42 15.20
N THR A 144 9.39 -5.45 14.51
CA THR A 144 8.63 -6.14 13.47
C THR A 144 8.47 -7.62 13.84
N PRO A 145 7.33 -8.27 13.51
CA PRO A 145 7.11 -9.68 13.80
C PRO A 145 8.20 -10.55 13.16
N SER A 146 8.99 -11.23 13.95
CA SER A 146 10.06 -12.14 13.47
C SER A 146 11.04 -11.52 12.46
N ASN A 147 11.25 -10.20 12.48
CA ASN A 147 11.98 -9.42 11.47
C ASN A 147 11.44 -9.60 10.05
N LYS A 148 10.13 -9.75 9.89
CA LYS A 148 9.47 -9.98 8.61
C LYS A 148 8.11 -9.29 8.58
N LEU A 149 7.81 -8.66 7.46
CA LEU A 149 6.49 -8.13 7.15
C LEU A 149 5.94 -8.95 5.98
N LYS A 150 4.92 -9.78 6.24
CA LYS A 150 4.25 -10.62 5.23
C LYS A 150 3.07 -9.82 4.68
N LEU A 151 3.15 -9.43 3.41
CA LEU A 151 2.27 -8.41 2.82
C LEU A 151 1.17 -8.98 1.92
N GLY A 152 1.17 -10.30 1.67
CA GLY A 152 0.16 -10.93 0.82
C GLY A 152 0.58 -11.13 -0.63
N SER A 153 -0.39 -11.45 -1.46
CA SER A 153 -0.20 -11.88 -2.85
C SER A 153 -0.16 -10.71 -3.82
N PHE A 154 0.53 -10.91 -4.96
CA PHE A 154 0.52 -10.03 -6.12
C PHE A 154 0.76 -10.85 -7.39
N SER A 155 0.51 -10.25 -8.58
CA SER A 155 0.65 -10.93 -9.86
C SER A 155 1.55 -10.13 -10.79
N VAL A 156 2.50 -10.80 -11.44
CA VAL A 156 3.39 -10.19 -12.44
C VAL A 156 2.86 -10.49 -13.83
N SER A 157 2.58 -9.45 -14.62
CA SER A 157 2.19 -9.57 -16.03
C SER A 157 3.41 -9.82 -16.93
N GLY A 158 3.18 -10.41 -18.12
CA GLY A 158 4.29 -10.83 -19.01
C GLY A 158 4.81 -9.77 -19.98
N ASP A 159 4.20 -8.59 -20.04
CA ASP A 159 4.30 -7.76 -21.23
C ASP A 159 4.97 -6.38 -21.03
N GLU A 160 5.13 -5.89 -19.78
CA GLU A 160 5.64 -4.54 -19.50
C GLU A 160 6.52 -4.49 -18.25
N GLN A 161 7.29 -3.42 -18.11
CA GLN A 161 7.97 -3.09 -16.87
C GLN A 161 6.92 -2.73 -15.80
N GLN A 162 7.03 -3.33 -14.62
CA GLN A 162 6.10 -3.11 -13.51
C GLN A 162 6.82 -2.54 -12.30
N ILE A 163 6.13 -1.66 -11.58
CA ILE A 163 6.58 -1.12 -10.31
C ILE A 163 5.53 -1.49 -9.26
N TYR A 164 5.96 -2.15 -8.22
CA TYR A 164 5.13 -2.47 -7.07
C TYR A 164 5.56 -1.59 -5.90
N THR A 165 4.64 -0.75 -5.44
CA THR A 165 4.86 0.08 -4.26
C THR A 165 4.36 -0.64 -3.02
N ILE A 166 5.24 -0.78 -2.04
CA ILE A 166 4.93 -1.25 -0.70
C ILE A 166 4.50 -0.01 0.09
N GLU A 167 3.20 0.15 0.24
CA GLU A 167 2.59 1.29 0.90
C GLU A 167 2.37 0.99 2.37
N PHE A 168 2.94 1.83 3.22
CA PHE A 168 2.78 1.78 4.67
C PHE A 168 1.61 2.69 5.05
N ASN A 169 0.52 2.15 5.60
CA ASN A 169 -0.47 2.92 6.33
C ASN A 169 -0.09 2.86 7.82
N LEU A 170 0.65 3.85 8.29
CA LEU A 170 1.17 3.86 9.65
C LEU A 170 0.05 4.00 10.69
N ARG A 171 -1.05 4.68 10.40
CA ARG A 171 -2.21 4.73 11.29
C ARG A 171 -2.80 3.33 11.58
N SER A 172 -2.74 2.43 10.60
CA SER A 172 -3.21 1.04 10.74
C SER A 172 -2.13 0.05 11.19
N SER A 173 -0.85 0.35 10.98
CA SER A 173 0.23 -0.63 11.15
C SER A 173 1.15 -0.35 12.33
N LEU A 174 1.22 0.91 12.79
CA LEU A 174 2.10 1.32 13.88
C LEU A 174 1.31 1.31 15.19
N THR A 175 1.54 0.31 16.03
CA THR A 175 0.86 0.18 17.32
C THR A 175 1.82 0.43 18.46
N SER A 176 1.42 1.20 19.50
CA SER A 176 2.25 1.39 20.68
C SER A 176 2.15 0.17 21.62
N THR A 177 3.22 -0.11 22.35
CA THR A 177 3.18 -1.11 23.42
C THR A 177 2.68 -0.48 24.72
N ALA A 178 2.24 -1.31 25.66
CA ALA A 178 1.73 -0.86 26.96
C ALA A 178 2.59 0.24 27.58
N GLY A 179 2.01 1.42 27.78
CA GLY A 179 2.67 2.59 28.32
C GLY A 179 3.54 3.38 27.32
N GLY A 180 3.40 3.16 26.00
CA GLY A 180 4.06 3.94 24.95
C GLY A 180 5.60 3.88 24.98
N SER A 181 6.17 2.81 25.53
CA SER A 181 7.63 2.67 25.68
C SER A 181 8.34 2.11 24.44
N ALA A 182 7.59 1.49 23.54
CA ALA A 182 8.06 0.93 22.28
C ALA A 182 6.90 0.86 21.30
N PHE A 183 7.21 0.59 20.04
CA PHE A 183 6.22 0.41 18.97
C PHE A 183 6.37 -0.95 18.29
N ASN A 184 5.28 -1.45 17.74
CA ASN A 184 5.26 -2.59 16.85
C ASN A 184 4.81 -2.10 15.46
N LEU A 185 5.48 -2.57 14.42
CA LEU A 185 5.05 -2.38 13.04
C LEU A 185 4.41 -3.67 12.56
N LYS A 186 3.09 -3.65 12.39
CA LYS A 186 2.29 -4.82 12.02
C LYS A 186 2.01 -4.85 10.51
N PRO A 187 2.00 -6.01 9.85
CA PRO A 187 1.86 -6.09 8.41
C PRO A 187 0.46 -5.78 7.88
N HIS A 188 -0.59 -5.80 8.72
CA HIS A 188 -1.98 -5.62 8.27
C HIS A 188 -2.30 -4.21 7.75
N GLY A 189 -1.51 -3.20 8.10
CA GLY A 189 -1.59 -1.85 7.53
C GLY A 189 -0.62 -1.61 6.38
N ILE A 190 0.09 -2.64 5.89
CA ILE A 190 1.05 -2.51 4.79
C ILE A 190 0.54 -3.33 3.62
N ARG A 191 0.56 -2.76 2.43
CA ARG A 191 0.03 -3.40 1.23
C ARG A 191 0.96 -3.26 0.04
N ILE A 192 0.77 -4.13 -0.96
CA ILE A 192 1.47 -4.10 -2.23
C ILE A 192 0.51 -3.53 -3.26
N VAL A 193 0.94 -2.50 -3.97
CA VAL A 193 0.15 -1.84 -4.99
C VAL A 193 0.92 -1.87 -6.31
N ASP A 194 0.28 -2.27 -7.40
CA ASP A 194 0.82 -2.11 -8.75
C ASP A 194 0.72 -0.64 -9.14
N SER A 195 1.83 0.10 -9.08
CA SER A 195 1.88 1.54 -9.35
C SER A 195 1.62 1.89 -10.82
N THR A 196 1.54 0.89 -11.69
CA THR A 196 1.12 1.11 -13.08
C THR A 196 -0.41 1.20 -13.23
N GLU A 197 -1.18 0.84 -12.19
CA GLU A 197 -2.65 0.77 -12.21
C GLU A 197 -3.28 1.56 -11.04
N VAL A 198 -2.75 2.77 -10.78
CA VAL A 198 -3.20 3.62 -9.66
C VAL A 198 -3.65 5.00 -10.11
N GLY A 199 -4.38 5.68 -9.24
CA GLY A 199 -4.68 7.10 -9.26
C GLY A 199 -4.52 7.72 -7.88
N THR A 200 -4.82 9.01 -7.78
CA THR A 200 -4.75 9.80 -6.55
C THR A 200 -6.12 10.35 -6.21
N LEU A 201 -6.47 10.41 -4.93
CA LEU A 201 -7.60 11.15 -4.40
C LEU A 201 -7.07 12.23 -3.48
N GLN A 202 -7.43 13.48 -3.73
CA GLN A 202 -7.05 14.60 -2.89
C GLN A 202 -8.20 15.60 -2.77
N GLY A 203 -8.13 16.48 -1.81
CA GLY A 203 -9.16 17.50 -1.66
C GLY A 203 -8.92 18.42 -0.48
N SER A 204 -9.87 19.33 -0.29
CA SER A 204 -9.89 20.25 0.83
C SER A 204 -11.15 20.09 1.64
N VAL A 205 -11.07 20.48 2.92
CA VAL A 205 -12.19 20.53 3.86
C VAL A 205 -12.43 21.98 4.24
N ASP A 206 -13.70 22.42 4.08
CA ASP A 206 -14.10 23.78 4.48
C ASP A 206 -13.88 23.96 6.00
N VAL A 207 -13.30 25.09 6.37
CA VAL A 207 -12.98 25.44 7.76
C VAL A 207 -14.23 25.40 8.67
N ASN A 208 -15.41 25.69 8.15
CA ASN A 208 -16.64 25.64 8.91
C ASN A 208 -17.04 24.22 9.34
N LEU A 209 -16.63 23.20 8.56
CA LEU A 209 -16.88 21.80 8.89
C LEU A 209 -16.04 21.29 10.07
N LEU A 210 -14.90 21.93 10.35
CA LEU A 210 -13.99 21.49 11.40
C LEU A 210 -14.57 21.54 12.80
N SER A 211 -15.67 22.28 12.98
CA SER A 211 -16.38 22.42 14.26
C SER A 211 -17.90 22.32 14.14
N ALA A 212 -18.41 21.84 13.02
CA ALA A 212 -19.86 21.86 12.70
C ALA A 212 -20.63 20.63 13.19
N GLY A 213 -19.94 19.51 13.47
CA GLY A 213 -20.57 18.27 13.92
C GLY A 213 -20.70 18.17 15.44
N GLU A 214 -21.28 17.04 15.88
CA GLU A 214 -21.33 16.70 17.31
C GLU A 214 -19.90 16.33 17.78
N ASP A 215 -19.57 16.75 19.00
CA ASP A 215 -18.28 16.48 19.65
C ASP A 215 -17.04 16.99 18.89
N CYS A 216 -17.22 17.88 17.90
CA CYS A 216 -16.11 18.49 17.19
C CYS A 216 -15.41 19.55 18.04
N GLU A 217 -14.11 19.42 18.18
CA GLU A 217 -13.31 20.42 18.87
C GLU A 217 -13.06 21.65 17.99
N SER A 218 -13.24 22.85 18.56
CA SER A 218 -13.06 24.11 17.84
C SER A 218 -11.59 24.58 17.72
N ASN A 219 -10.68 23.99 18.51
CA ASN A 219 -9.29 24.46 18.63
C ASN A 219 -8.31 23.65 17.77
N PHE A 220 -8.66 23.43 16.50
CA PHE A 220 -7.87 22.62 15.59
C PHE A 220 -6.38 23.02 15.51
N LEU A 221 -6.08 24.33 15.48
CA LEU A 221 -4.71 24.82 15.34
C LEU A 221 -3.87 24.74 16.62
N GLU A 222 -4.49 24.56 17.78
CA GLU A 222 -3.82 24.53 19.08
C GLU A 222 -3.64 23.11 19.62
N ASN A 223 -4.29 22.12 19.00
CA ASN A 223 -4.25 20.72 19.41
C ASN A 223 -3.36 19.89 18.47
N THR A 224 -2.39 19.18 19.02
CA THR A 224 -1.51 18.29 18.26
C THR A 224 -2.22 17.00 17.85
N ASP A 225 -3.26 16.61 18.58
CA ASP A 225 -4.18 15.53 18.22
C ASP A 225 -5.46 16.15 17.68
N HIS A 226 -5.50 16.33 16.38
CA HIS A 226 -6.49 17.18 15.73
C HIS A 226 -7.89 16.57 15.67
N GLY A 227 -8.02 15.24 15.66
CA GLY A 227 -9.30 14.57 15.50
C GLY A 227 -10.07 14.97 14.23
N LYS A 228 -9.39 15.49 13.22
CA LYS A 228 -9.96 15.92 11.93
C LYS A 228 -9.41 15.00 10.84
N VAL A 229 -10.15 13.96 10.53
CA VAL A 229 -9.68 12.83 9.73
C VAL A 229 -10.58 12.63 8.52
N VAL A 230 -9.98 12.35 7.39
CA VAL A 230 -10.65 11.82 6.21
C VAL A 230 -10.38 10.33 6.13
N TYR A 231 -11.45 9.54 6.09
CA TYR A 231 -11.41 8.08 5.96
C TYR A 231 -11.72 7.67 4.54
N LEU A 232 -11.01 6.68 4.05
CA LEU A 232 -11.23 6.08 2.73
C LEU A 232 -11.58 4.60 2.89
N TYR A 233 -12.69 4.17 2.32
CA TYR A 233 -13.15 2.78 2.34
C TYR A 233 -13.21 2.23 0.92
N GLN A 234 -12.78 1.00 0.73
CA GLN A 234 -12.87 0.35 -0.58
C GLN A 234 -14.32 -0.06 -0.88
N GLY A 235 -14.80 0.30 -2.06
CA GLY A 235 -16.15 0.00 -2.52
C GLY A 235 -17.13 1.17 -2.34
N GLU A 236 -18.36 0.90 -2.75
CA GLU A 236 -19.48 1.84 -2.65
C GLU A 236 -20.24 1.62 -1.33
N MET A 237 -20.90 2.66 -0.87
CA MET A 237 -21.79 2.61 0.27
C MET A 237 -23.02 1.72 -0.07
N VAL A 238 -23.16 0.60 0.64
CA VAL A 238 -24.30 -0.31 0.47
C VAL A 238 -25.11 -0.41 1.77
N GLU A 239 -26.41 -0.68 1.65
CA GLU A 239 -27.29 -0.82 2.82
C GLU A 239 -26.80 -1.95 3.74
N GLY A 240 -26.71 -1.65 5.02
CA GLY A 240 -26.29 -2.61 6.07
C GLY A 240 -24.78 -2.68 6.30
N VAL A 241 -23.98 -1.89 5.61
CA VAL A 241 -22.55 -1.70 5.90
C VAL A 241 -22.40 -0.58 6.95
N VAL A 242 -21.53 -0.80 7.91
CA VAL A 242 -21.14 0.21 8.91
C VAL A 242 -19.67 0.54 8.68
N PHE A 243 -19.40 1.78 8.32
CA PHE A 243 -18.03 2.29 8.28
C PHE A 243 -17.58 2.60 9.69
N VAL A 244 -16.41 2.13 10.04
CA VAL A 244 -15.82 2.28 11.37
C VAL A 244 -14.48 2.98 11.29
N ASP A 245 -13.97 3.44 12.42
CA ASP A 245 -12.66 4.03 12.63
C ASP A 245 -11.49 3.04 12.43
N GLU A 246 -10.27 3.51 12.62
CA GLU A 246 -9.09 2.63 12.63
C GLU A 246 -9.11 1.76 13.89
N PHE A 247 -8.69 0.52 13.76
CA PHE A 247 -8.54 -0.41 14.87
C PHE A 247 -7.52 -1.50 14.54
N ASP A 248 -6.94 -2.12 15.56
CA ASP A 248 -6.07 -3.26 15.39
C ASP A 248 -6.89 -4.55 15.17
N PRO A 249 -6.84 -5.17 13.97
CA PRO A 249 -7.61 -6.40 13.71
C PRO A 249 -7.10 -7.63 14.47
N ASP A 250 -5.90 -7.57 15.06
CA ASP A 250 -5.33 -8.66 15.87
C ASP A 250 -5.94 -8.68 17.27
N GLU A 251 -6.57 -7.59 17.71
CA GLU A 251 -7.27 -7.54 18.98
C GLU A 251 -8.65 -8.22 18.89
N ALA A 252 -8.81 -9.33 19.59
CA ALA A 252 -9.92 -10.28 19.39
C ALA A 252 -11.27 -9.83 19.98
N GLU A 253 -11.31 -8.79 20.81
CA GLU A 253 -12.47 -8.47 21.67
C GLU A 253 -13.15 -7.14 21.36
N ASN A 254 -12.82 -6.50 20.26
CA ASN A 254 -13.43 -5.22 19.90
C ASN A 254 -14.92 -5.40 19.60
N ALA A 255 -15.76 -4.67 20.34
CA ALA A 255 -17.23 -4.71 20.24
C ALA A 255 -17.80 -4.08 18.95
N ARG A 256 -17.07 -4.22 17.83
CA ARG A 256 -17.47 -3.68 16.52
C ARG A 256 -18.78 -4.28 16.03
N PRO A 257 -19.55 -3.53 15.24
CA PRO A 257 -20.68 -4.09 14.51
C PRO A 257 -20.26 -5.28 13.61
N GLU A 258 -21.10 -6.29 13.47
CA GLU A 258 -20.83 -7.47 12.64
C GLU A 258 -20.57 -7.10 11.15
N SER A 259 -21.17 -5.98 10.69
CA SER A 259 -21.02 -5.45 9.32
C SER A 259 -19.98 -4.35 9.22
N ALA A 260 -19.09 -4.21 10.19
CA ALA A 260 -18.06 -3.18 10.21
C ALA A 260 -17.08 -3.34 9.05
N VAL A 261 -16.81 -2.23 8.36
CA VAL A 261 -15.80 -2.13 7.31
C VAL A 261 -14.70 -1.19 7.77
N LYS A 262 -13.50 -1.73 7.92
CA LYS A 262 -12.30 -0.98 8.28
C LYS A 262 -11.92 0.00 7.17
N PRO A 263 -11.35 1.16 7.49
CA PRO A 263 -10.75 2.05 6.50
C PRO A 263 -9.71 1.32 5.63
N TYR A 264 -9.72 1.62 4.34
CA TYR A 264 -8.63 1.30 3.43
C TYR A 264 -7.42 2.17 3.74
N GLY A 265 -7.66 3.41 4.13
CA GLY A 265 -6.69 4.38 4.63
C GLY A 265 -7.40 5.54 5.30
N SER A 266 -6.67 6.28 6.09
CA SER A 266 -7.14 7.51 6.72
C SER A 266 -6.03 8.56 6.67
N ASP A 267 -6.42 9.83 6.60
CA ASP A 267 -5.49 10.95 6.55
C ASP A 267 -5.97 12.07 7.46
N THR A 268 -5.08 12.57 8.30
CA THR A 268 -5.33 13.74 9.15
C THR A 268 -5.10 15.00 8.34
N LEU A 269 -6.01 15.96 8.48
CA LEU A 269 -5.93 17.20 7.73
C LEU A 269 -4.64 17.96 8.02
N SER A 270 -3.97 18.42 6.98
CA SER A 270 -2.86 19.34 7.03
C SER A 270 -3.27 20.72 6.54
N PHE A 271 -2.64 21.79 7.09
CA PHE A 271 -2.90 23.14 6.62
C PHE A 271 -1.91 23.52 5.52
N ASP A 272 -2.44 23.70 4.31
CA ASP A 272 -1.68 24.20 3.18
C ASP A 272 -1.67 25.73 3.20
N VAL A 273 -0.49 26.31 3.43
CA VAL A 273 -0.29 27.77 3.52
C VAL A 273 -0.43 28.47 2.17
N ASP A 274 -0.17 27.78 1.07
CA ASP A 274 -0.20 28.35 -0.28
C ASP A 274 -1.64 28.50 -0.76
N THR A 275 -2.50 27.55 -0.47
CA THR A 275 -3.95 27.58 -0.81
C THR A 275 -4.80 28.14 0.34
N ASN A 276 -4.23 28.32 1.54
CA ASN A 276 -4.92 28.71 2.76
C ASN A 276 -6.14 27.83 3.05
N SER A 277 -5.97 26.51 2.94
CA SER A 277 -7.01 25.51 3.15
C SER A 277 -6.48 24.29 3.91
N TYR A 278 -7.41 23.57 4.53
CA TYR A 278 -7.13 22.26 5.11
C TYR A 278 -7.26 21.21 4.01
N VAL A 279 -6.25 20.38 3.84
CA VAL A 279 -6.15 19.43 2.73
C VAL A 279 -5.88 18.01 3.22
N TYR A 280 -6.22 17.05 2.37
CA TYR A 280 -5.93 15.63 2.52
C TYR A 280 -5.51 15.02 1.19
N SER A 281 -4.80 13.88 1.22
CA SER A 281 -4.34 13.18 0.02
C SER A 281 -4.17 11.68 0.27
N PHE A 282 -4.69 10.88 -0.68
CA PHE A 282 -4.43 9.45 -0.77
C PHE A 282 -3.78 9.16 -2.11
N SER A 283 -2.55 8.71 -2.08
CA SER A 283 -1.77 8.32 -3.26
C SER A 283 -1.81 6.81 -3.49
N HIS A 284 -1.31 6.35 -4.63
CA HIS A 284 -1.19 4.93 -4.98
C HIS A 284 -2.48 4.11 -4.81
N LEU A 285 -3.64 4.75 -5.03
CA LEU A 285 -4.92 4.06 -4.93
C LEU A 285 -5.15 3.17 -6.15
N PRO A 286 -5.37 1.86 -5.98
CA PRO A 286 -5.83 0.99 -7.06
C PRO A 286 -7.09 1.53 -7.73
N ILE A 287 -7.21 1.30 -9.04
CA ILE A 287 -8.43 1.68 -9.77
C ILE A 287 -9.66 1.00 -9.17
N GLY A 288 -10.76 1.72 -9.02
CA GLY A 288 -11.99 1.18 -8.45
C GLY A 288 -12.87 2.22 -7.80
N ASN A 289 -13.96 1.74 -7.19
CA ASN A 289 -14.87 2.59 -6.43
C ASN A 289 -14.47 2.62 -4.97
N TYR A 290 -14.59 3.80 -4.38
CA TYR A 290 -14.30 4.05 -2.98
C TYR A 290 -15.39 4.92 -2.38
N THR A 291 -15.53 4.84 -1.07
CA THR A 291 -16.30 5.79 -0.27
C THR A 291 -15.30 6.59 0.56
N VAL A 292 -15.38 7.93 0.47
CA VAL A 292 -14.55 8.84 1.26
C VAL A 292 -15.45 9.63 2.21
N ALA A 293 -15.04 9.73 3.48
CA ALA A 293 -15.82 10.37 4.53
C ALA A 293 -14.93 11.26 5.40
N PHE A 294 -15.43 12.43 5.80
CA PHE A 294 -14.78 13.31 6.76
C PHE A 294 -15.42 13.17 8.13
N SER A 295 -14.59 13.13 9.18
CA SER A 295 -15.00 13.25 10.57
C SER A 295 -14.19 14.33 11.28
N CYS A 296 -14.89 15.20 12.03
CA CYS A 296 -14.27 16.22 12.88
C CYS A 296 -14.12 15.78 14.35
N SER A 297 -14.54 14.57 14.69
CA SER A 297 -14.59 14.06 16.07
C SER A 297 -13.75 12.80 16.29
N ALA A 298 -12.68 12.65 15.53
CA ALA A 298 -11.80 11.47 15.55
C ALA A 298 -10.55 11.69 16.45
N VAL A 299 -10.72 12.34 17.58
CA VAL A 299 -9.63 12.56 18.53
C VAL A 299 -9.19 11.24 19.13
N GLY A 300 -7.89 10.94 19.03
CA GLY A 300 -7.30 9.72 19.58
C GLY A 300 -7.46 8.47 18.71
N ASP A 301 -8.14 8.58 17.56
CA ASP A 301 -8.29 7.45 16.65
C ASP A 301 -6.92 6.94 16.16
N SER A 302 -6.58 5.75 16.54
CA SER A 302 -5.33 5.07 16.15
C SER A 302 -5.52 3.56 16.26
N ALA A 303 -4.75 2.77 15.51
CA ALA A 303 -4.72 1.32 15.67
C ALA A 303 -3.72 0.92 16.77
N ASP A 304 -3.84 1.49 17.95
CA ASP A 304 -2.95 1.19 19.07
C ASP A 304 -3.14 -0.24 19.59
N GLU A 305 -2.14 -0.82 20.28
CA GLU A 305 -2.17 -2.23 20.78
C GLU A 305 -3.37 -2.51 21.69
N TYR A 306 -3.93 -1.46 22.29
CA TYR A 306 -5.08 -1.53 23.18
C TYR A 306 -6.25 -0.67 22.69
N ASP A 307 -6.21 -0.28 21.40
CA ASP A 307 -7.29 0.50 20.85
C ASP A 307 -8.53 -0.38 20.73
N GLU A 308 -9.47 -0.12 21.61
CA GLU A 308 -10.83 -0.62 21.49
C GLU A 308 -11.53 0.22 20.41
N TYR A 309 -12.42 -0.39 19.66
CA TYR A 309 -13.29 0.35 18.74
C TYR A 309 -13.97 1.52 19.47
N ASP A 310 -13.57 2.74 19.10
CA ASP A 310 -13.95 3.99 19.80
C ASP A 310 -15.36 4.47 19.44
N ASP A 311 -16.05 3.80 18.51
CA ASP A 311 -17.37 4.18 18.00
C ASP A 311 -17.41 5.62 17.44
N ILE A 312 -16.34 6.01 16.76
CA ILE A 312 -16.23 7.33 16.13
C ILE A 312 -17.29 7.48 15.04
N VAL A 313 -17.95 8.60 15.01
CA VAL A 313 -19.03 8.87 14.05
C VAL A 313 -18.44 9.15 12.67
N ILE A 314 -18.70 8.24 11.70
CA ILE A 314 -18.34 8.36 10.30
C ILE A 314 -19.63 8.46 9.46
N ALA A 315 -19.91 9.58 8.76
CA ALA A 315 -19.19 10.87 8.76
C ALA A 315 -19.69 11.82 9.84
N ASN A 316 -18.85 12.78 10.23
CA ASN A 316 -19.26 13.85 11.12
C ASN A 316 -18.72 15.22 10.62
N PRO A 317 -19.53 16.14 10.10
CA PRO A 317 -21.02 16.10 10.04
C PRO A 317 -21.59 15.01 9.12
N GLU A 318 -22.79 14.53 9.40
CA GLU A 318 -23.45 13.35 8.81
C GLU A 318 -23.42 13.27 7.27
N LEU A 319 -23.48 14.40 6.56
CA LEU A 319 -23.53 14.42 5.09
C LEU A 319 -22.15 14.45 4.42
N GLN A 320 -21.09 14.48 5.19
CA GLN A 320 -19.72 14.56 4.67
C GLN A 320 -19.18 13.18 4.29
N ILE A 321 -19.89 12.52 3.36
CA ILE A 321 -19.54 11.21 2.82
C ILE A 321 -19.87 11.15 1.32
N HIS A 322 -18.92 10.67 0.51
CA HIS A 322 -19.03 10.66 -0.96
C HIS A 322 -18.52 9.35 -1.55
N VAL A 323 -19.18 8.89 -2.62
CA VAL A 323 -18.65 7.79 -3.46
C VAL A 323 -17.83 8.38 -4.59
N VAL A 324 -16.63 7.86 -4.78
CA VAL A 324 -15.69 8.30 -5.80
C VAL A 324 -15.17 7.11 -6.61
N THR A 325 -14.75 7.35 -7.86
CA THR A 325 -14.14 6.33 -8.71
C THR A 325 -12.72 6.73 -9.05
N ILE A 326 -11.76 5.92 -8.64
CA ILE A 326 -10.35 6.12 -8.96
C ILE A 326 -10.07 5.54 -10.35
N VAL A 327 -9.42 6.36 -11.19
CA VAL A 327 -9.06 6.03 -12.57
C VAL A 327 -7.55 6.17 -12.72
N LYS A 328 -6.96 5.24 -13.46
CA LYS A 328 -5.51 5.17 -13.72
C LYS A 328 -4.94 6.52 -14.15
N GLY A 329 -3.91 6.97 -13.43
CA GLY A 329 -3.14 8.17 -13.75
C GLY A 329 -3.93 9.47 -13.63
N ILE A 330 -5.06 9.47 -12.92
CA ILE A 330 -5.89 10.66 -12.71
C ILE A 330 -5.81 11.09 -11.24
N ASP A 331 -5.54 12.36 -11.02
CA ASP A 331 -5.68 13.02 -9.73
C ASP A 331 -7.13 13.48 -9.57
N LEU A 332 -7.90 12.72 -8.81
CA LEU A 332 -9.29 13.03 -8.51
C LEU A 332 -9.36 14.04 -7.36
N ILE A 333 -10.16 15.09 -7.53
CA ILE A 333 -10.40 16.09 -6.49
C ILE A 333 -11.79 15.88 -5.92
N GLN A 334 -11.89 15.63 -4.61
CA GLN A 334 -13.13 15.60 -3.85
C GLN A 334 -13.00 16.55 -2.66
N ASN A 335 -13.75 17.64 -2.66
CA ASN A 335 -13.78 18.60 -1.55
C ASN A 335 -14.98 18.34 -0.64
N PHE A 336 -14.80 18.58 0.65
CA PHE A 336 -15.87 18.61 1.64
C PHE A 336 -16.27 20.06 1.89
N THR A 337 -17.53 20.38 1.63
CA THR A 337 -18.09 21.74 1.75
C THR A 337 -19.44 21.70 2.50
N GLU A 338 -19.84 22.87 3.08
CA GLU A 338 -21.18 23.02 3.68
C GLU A 338 -22.33 22.76 2.68
#